data_11378df8ffa8e65005e4a3308bb2f8d1
#
_entry.id   11378df8ffa8e65005e4a3308bb2f8d1
#
_cell.length_a   1.000
_cell.length_b   1.000
_cell.length_c   1.000
_cell.angle_alpha   90.00
_cell.angle_beta   90.00
_cell.angle_gamma   90.00
#
_symmetry.space_group_name_H-M   'P 1'
#
loop_
_entity.id
_entity.type
_entity.pdbx_description
1 polymer ?
#
loop_
_entity_poly.entity_id
_entity_poly.type
_entity_poly.pdbx_seq_one_letter_code
_entity_poly.pdbx_strand_id
1 'polypeptide(L)' 'MREPDGYRQTLAWLGEQTGGKGWLSTSDIARLQGVSRQTVVRRFGINSGCALPILAMKLARESK' A
#
# COMPACT_ATOMS: atom_id res chain seq x y z
N MET A 1 19.55 -1.77 6.47
CA MET A 1 18.61 -0.65 6.38
C MET A 1 17.46 -0.85 7.36
N ARG A 2 17.07 0.22 8.02
CA ARG A 2 16.03 0.15 9.02
C ARG A 2 14.65 0.21 8.39
N GLU A 3 13.72 -0.61 8.89
CA GLU A 3 12.34 -0.56 8.44
C GLU A 3 11.69 0.76 8.89
N PRO A 4 10.79 1.35 8.06
CA PRO A 4 10.01 2.51 8.52
C PRO A 4 9.14 2.12 9.71
N ASP A 5 8.91 3.07 10.61
CA ASP A 5 8.04 2.85 11.76
C ASP A 5 6.63 2.51 11.28
N GLY A 6 6.06 1.47 11.86
CA GLY A 6 4.72 1.02 11.49
C GLY A 6 4.65 0.11 10.27
N TYR A 7 5.80 -0.21 9.68
CA TYR A 7 5.84 -1.05 8.49
C TYR A 7 5.18 -2.42 8.72
N ARG A 8 5.54 -3.09 9.81
CA ARG A 8 5.00 -4.42 10.11
C ARG A 8 3.50 -4.39 10.39
N GLN A 9 3.05 -3.37 11.10
CA GLN A 9 1.64 -3.19 11.42
C GLN A 9 0.84 -2.93 10.14
N THR A 10 1.36 -2.08 9.26
CA THR A 10 0.73 -1.77 7.99
C THR A 10 0.68 -3.01 7.10
N LEU A 11 1.75 -3.80 7.07
CA LEU A 11 1.80 -5.01 6.27
C LEU A 11 0.78 -6.04 6.76
N ALA A 12 0.66 -6.21 8.08
CA ALA A 12 -0.32 -7.12 8.67
C ALA A 12 -1.74 -6.67 8.34
N TRP A 13 -2.01 -5.37 8.46
CA TRP A 13 -3.31 -4.79 8.14
C TRP A 13 -3.67 -5.02 6.67
N LEU A 14 -2.71 -4.78 5.77
CA LEU A 14 -2.92 -5.01 4.35
C LEU A 14 -3.22 -6.48 4.06
N GLY A 15 -2.53 -7.38 4.73
CA GLY A 15 -2.78 -8.81 4.58
C GLY A 15 -4.20 -9.19 4.98
N GLU A 16 -4.71 -8.62 6.06
CA GLU A 16 -6.07 -8.85 6.50
C GLU A 16 -7.10 -8.26 5.54
N GLN A 17 -6.86 -7.03 5.06
CA GLN A 17 -7.79 -6.35 4.17
C GLN A 17 -7.88 -7.01 2.80
N THR A 18 -6.82 -7.67 2.37
CA THR A 18 -6.75 -8.27 1.03
C THR A 18 -7.01 -9.76 1.03
N GLY A 19 -7.18 -10.36 2.20
CA GLY A 19 -7.37 -11.81 2.30
C GLY A 19 -6.12 -12.61 1.96
N GLY A 20 -4.96 -12.02 2.19
CA GLY A 20 -3.69 -12.70 1.99
C GLY A 20 -3.09 -12.58 0.60
N LYS A 21 -3.62 -11.67 -0.21
CA LYS A 21 -3.03 -11.42 -1.53
C LYS A 21 -1.64 -10.79 -1.39
N GLY A 22 -0.70 -11.26 -2.21
CA GLY A 22 0.66 -10.72 -2.18
C GLY A 22 0.86 -9.51 -3.07
N TRP A 23 -0.13 -9.16 -3.87
CA TRP A 23 -0.05 -8.07 -4.84
C TRP A 23 -1.42 -7.40 -5.00
N LEU A 24 -1.43 -6.09 -5.13
CA LEU A 24 -2.65 -5.31 -5.34
C LEU A 24 -2.52 -4.45 -6.59
N SER A 25 -3.62 -4.36 -7.34
CA SER A 25 -3.70 -3.44 -8.46
C SER A 25 -3.92 -2.01 -7.96
N THR A 26 -3.70 -1.04 -8.85
CA THR A 26 -3.94 0.36 -8.52
C THR A 26 -5.38 0.58 -8.08
N SER A 27 -6.33 -0.08 -8.75
CA SER A 27 -7.74 0.01 -8.38
C SER A 27 -8.01 -0.52 -6.98
N ASP A 28 -7.40 -1.64 -6.63
CA ASP A 28 -7.54 -2.22 -5.29
C ASP A 28 -6.99 -1.28 -4.23
N ILE A 29 -5.82 -0.68 -4.49
CA ILE A 29 -5.19 0.25 -3.57
C ILE A 29 -6.07 1.49 -3.39
N ALA A 30 -6.61 2.02 -4.48
CA ALA A 30 -7.47 3.19 -4.45
C ALA A 30 -8.71 2.92 -3.61
N ARG A 31 -9.32 1.75 -3.78
CA ARG A 31 -10.49 1.37 -3.00
C ARG A 31 -10.16 1.24 -1.52
N LEU A 32 -9.02 0.63 -1.23
CA LEU A 32 -8.57 0.44 0.15
C LEU A 32 -8.33 1.78 0.85
N GLN A 33 -7.76 2.74 0.13
CA GLN A 33 -7.45 4.06 0.67
C GLN A 33 -8.63 5.03 0.61
N GLY A 34 -9.68 4.68 -0.13
CA GLY A 34 -10.82 5.57 -0.31
C GLY A 34 -10.50 6.77 -1.19
N VAL A 35 -9.61 6.62 -2.15
CA VAL A 35 -9.21 7.69 -3.06
C VAL A 35 -9.32 7.22 -4.49
N SER A 36 -9.12 8.14 -5.45
CA SER A 36 -9.16 7.80 -6.87
C SER A 36 -7.86 7.11 -7.30
N ARG A 37 -7.93 6.38 -8.42
CA ARG A 37 -6.76 5.73 -8.99
C ARG A 37 -5.66 6.75 -9.33
N GLN A 38 -6.06 7.91 -9.83
CA GLN A 38 -5.12 8.98 -10.16
C GLN A 38 -4.36 9.44 -8.92
N THR A 39 -5.05 9.51 -7.79
CA THR A 39 -4.43 9.89 -6.52
C THR A 39 -3.37 8.87 -6.11
N VAL A 40 -3.67 7.58 -6.27
CA VAL A 40 -2.72 6.52 -5.96
C VAL A 40 -1.48 6.62 -6.84
N VAL A 41 -1.68 6.80 -8.15
CA VAL A 41 -0.57 6.93 -9.09
C VAL A 41 0.30 8.13 -8.73
N ARG A 42 -0.34 9.25 -8.45
CA ARG A 42 0.36 10.50 -8.15
C ARG A 42 1.08 10.46 -6.82
N ARG A 43 0.43 9.92 -5.80
CA ARG A 43 0.98 9.91 -4.43
C ARG A 43 2.06 8.85 -4.24
N PHE A 44 1.85 7.66 -4.78
CA PHE A 44 2.74 6.52 -4.54
C PHE A 44 3.57 6.13 -5.75
N GLY A 45 3.28 6.69 -6.91
CA GLY A 45 3.98 6.32 -8.14
C GLY A 45 3.66 4.92 -8.62
N ILE A 46 2.46 4.43 -8.33
CA ILE A 46 2.04 3.07 -8.67
C ILE A 46 1.13 3.13 -9.89
N ASN A 47 1.60 2.63 -11.04
CA ASN A 47 0.84 2.69 -12.28
C ASN A 47 -0.09 1.49 -12.48
N SER A 48 0.38 0.28 -12.20
CA SER A 48 -0.40 -0.93 -12.45
C SER A 48 -0.68 -1.72 -11.18
N GLY A 49 0.05 -1.44 -10.12
CA GLY A 49 -0.09 -2.13 -8.85
C GLY A 49 1.27 -2.37 -8.21
N CYS A 50 1.28 -2.99 -7.05
CA CYS A 50 2.55 -3.32 -6.41
C CYS A 50 2.35 -4.46 -5.40
N ALA A 51 3.48 -5.07 -5.00
CA ALA A 51 3.49 -6.09 -3.98
C ALA A 51 3.18 -5.48 -2.60
N LEU A 52 2.56 -6.25 -1.71
CA LEU A 52 2.20 -5.78 -0.39
C LEU A 52 3.38 -5.22 0.42
N PRO A 53 4.55 -5.88 0.44
CA PRO A 53 5.67 -5.32 1.19
C PRO A 53 6.09 -3.93 0.71
N ILE A 54 6.06 -3.71 -0.60
CA ILE A 54 6.41 -2.41 -1.17
C ILE A 54 5.34 -1.38 -0.81
N LEU A 55 4.07 -1.76 -0.91
CA LEU A 55 2.97 -0.88 -0.55
C LEU A 55 3.01 -0.52 0.93
N ALA A 56 3.26 -1.49 1.80
CA ALA A 56 3.37 -1.27 3.23
C ALA A 56 4.48 -0.26 3.55
N MET A 57 5.60 -0.37 2.87
CA MET A 57 6.71 0.56 3.05
C MET A 57 6.32 1.98 2.64
N LYS A 58 5.63 2.12 1.51
CA LYS A 58 5.19 3.43 1.04
C LYS A 58 4.16 4.05 1.98
N LEU A 59 3.20 3.26 2.47
CA LEU A 59 2.19 3.74 3.39
C LEU A 59 2.80 4.15 4.73
N ALA A 60 3.76 3.37 5.23
CA ALA A 60 4.44 3.69 6.48
C ALA A 60 5.19 5.02 6.39
N ARG A 61 5.80 5.29 5.24
CA ARG A 61 6.48 6.56 5.01
C ARG A 61 5.51 7.73 4.94
N GLU A 62 4.34 7.50 4.29
CA GLU A 62 3.33 8.54 4.15
C GLU A 62 2.72 8.94 5.49
N SER A 63 2.62 8.01 6.42
CA SER A 63 1.98 8.29 7.70
C SER A 63 2.82 9.16 8.63
N LYS A 64 3.99 9.55 8.21
CA LYS A 64 4.78 10.55 8.89
C LYS A 64 4.45 11.91 8.32
#